data_074235ffe53528a47c7a432e4b9cced4
#
_entry.id   074235ffe53528a47c7a432e4b9cced4
#
_cell.length_a   1.000
_cell.length_b   1.000
_cell.length_c   1.000
_cell.angle_alpha   90.00
_cell.angle_beta   90.00
_cell.angle_gamma   90.00
#
_symmetry.space_group_name_H-M   'P 1'
#
loop_
_entity.id
_entity.type
_entity.pdbx_description
1 polymer ?
#
loop_
_entity_poly.entity_id
_entity_poly.type
_entity_poly.pdbx_seq_one_letter_code
_entity_poly.pdbx_strand_id
1 'polypeptide(L)'
;YAAYDGKLHAEGVDARSRLQKLRDRLAESDYLRGKDVYLDGFSYLNKLEESVLEQVMRQAESVTVTLLGDRTEGTLFQNALRQRQRLERMARQLGTECEIVWLTGSGKGPLAHLEKHLLGEDVPYEGDDCRQQVALWECGTVYGEVERTAAQIRKLVASGVCRWRDIAVTARSMEVYGPVIESVFQRDGIPAYISRRSDILAKPPLTMLLGAVDAVTGGFRREDMFRYLKTGMAGITAEECDLLENYVILWSIRGNMWLRDTEWTANPDGYGQEMTPERQQRLAEVNRIREKVRSTLLHLSDGLKDRQKARDKAEILYIFAEESGVPQRLKETAEELLRQGQAQLAEEYSQLWRILCGVLDQMAEILGEMELSGEEFARLLRLV
;
A
#
# COMPACT_ATOMS: atom_id res chain seq x y z
N TYR A 1 14.78 16.03 -12.69
CA TYR A 1 15.45 15.28 -11.62
C TYR A 1 16.47 16.17 -10.88
N ALA A 2 17.41 16.84 -11.59
CA ALA A 2 18.42 17.72 -10.98
C ALA A 2 17.83 18.93 -10.22
N ALA A 3 16.74 19.54 -10.72
CA ALA A 3 16.05 20.63 -10.03
C ALA A 3 15.28 20.14 -8.78
N TYR A 4 14.75 18.94 -8.81
CA TYR A 4 14.13 18.25 -7.68
C TYR A 4 15.17 17.94 -6.60
N ASP A 5 16.29 17.35 -7.00
CA ASP A 5 17.40 16.99 -6.12
C ASP A 5 18.04 18.23 -5.47
N GLY A 6 18.19 19.33 -6.24
CA GLY A 6 18.68 20.61 -5.73
C GLY A 6 17.77 21.27 -4.68
N LYS A 7 16.44 21.17 -4.83
CA LYS A 7 15.48 21.66 -3.83
C LYS A 7 15.43 20.78 -2.59
N LEU A 8 15.50 19.46 -2.74
CA LEU A 8 15.60 18.52 -1.63
C LEU A 8 16.82 18.79 -0.73
N HIS A 9 17.95 19.14 -1.32
CA HIS A 9 19.15 19.48 -0.58
C HIS A 9 19.03 20.83 0.17
N ALA A 10 18.19 21.74 -0.32
CA ALA A 10 18.03 23.07 0.27
C ALA A 10 16.96 23.14 1.36
N GLU A 11 15.86 22.39 1.28
CA GLU A 11 14.66 22.67 2.07
C GLU A 11 14.03 21.45 2.79
N GLY A 12 14.35 20.20 2.45
CA GLY A 12 13.56 19.08 2.95
C GLY A 12 14.27 17.79 3.34
N VAL A 13 13.58 16.91 4.00
CA VAL A 13 14.00 15.56 4.33
C VAL A 13 13.15 14.57 3.55
N ASP A 14 13.56 14.23 2.34
CA ASP A 14 12.98 13.06 1.66
C ASP A 14 13.35 11.76 2.42
N ALA A 15 12.43 10.80 2.42
CA ALA A 15 12.69 9.48 2.94
C ALA A 15 13.96 8.83 2.34
N ARG A 16 14.25 9.13 1.07
CA ARG A 16 15.46 8.68 0.35
C ARG A 16 16.74 9.36 0.83
N SER A 17 16.67 10.62 1.28
CA SER A 17 17.82 11.37 1.81
C SER A 17 18.08 11.11 3.29
N ARG A 18 17.18 10.41 4.01
CA ARG A 18 17.32 10.14 5.45
C ARG A 18 18.62 9.41 5.79
N LEU A 19 18.96 8.37 5.04
CA LEU A 19 20.20 7.62 5.26
C LEU A 19 21.44 8.47 4.95
N GLN A 20 21.40 9.32 3.94
CA GLN A 20 22.49 10.22 3.63
C GLN A 20 22.70 11.24 4.74
N LYS A 21 21.62 11.88 5.21
CA LYS A 21 21.66 12.79 6.36
C LYS A 21 22.09 12.10 7.64
N LEU A 22 21.64 10.85 7.86
CA LEU A 22 22.09 10.05 8.98
C LEU A 22 23.61 9.83 8.92
N ARG A 23 24.14 9.41 7.76
CA ARG A 23 25.59 9.25 7.55
C ARG A 23 26.35 10.54 7.87
N ASP A 24 25.88 11.67 7.34
CA ASP A 24 26.56 12.96 7.51
C ASP A 24 26.51 13.42 8.98
N ARG A 25 25.38 13.28 9.64
CA ARG A 25 25.24 13.58 11.08
C ARG A 25 26.04 12.64 11.96
N LEU A 26 26.12 11.36 11.63
CA LEU A 26 26.97 10.42 12.36
C LEU A 26 28.45 10.82 12.24
N ALA A 27 28.89 11.30 11.08
CA ALA A 27 30.27 11.77 10.90
C ALA A 27 30.63 12.98 11.81
N GLU A 28 29.64 13.78 12.20
CA GLU A 28 29.79 14.98 13.05
C GLU A 28 29.41 14.73 14.53
N SER A 29 28.97 13.55 14.88
CA SER A 29 28.41 13.22 16.20
C SER A 29 29.19 12.10 16.89
N ASP A 30 29.33 12.16 18.18
CA ASP A 30 29.87 11.09 19.03
C ASP A 30 28.76 10.17 19.62
N TYR A 31 27.56 10.17 19.02
CA TYR A 31 26.38 9.48 19.56
C TYR A 31 26.59 7.98 19.78
N LEU A 32 27.40 7.34 18.93
CA LEU A 32 27.65 5.89 18.99
C LEU A 32 28.85 5.51 19.83
N ARG A 33 29.63 6.47 20.35
CA ARG A 33 30.80 6.20 21.17
C ARG A 33 30.44 5.37 22.41
N GLY A 34 31.14 4.26 22.63
CA GLY A 34 30.94 3.34 23.76
C GLY A 34 29.63 2.55 23.69
N LYS A 35 29.04 2.40 22.48
CA LYS A 35 27.83 1.61 22.27
C LYS A 35 28.12 0.37 21.45
N ASP A 36 27.44 -0.72 21.80
CA ASP A 36 27.36 -1.93 20.99
C ASP A 36 26.20 -1.80 20.00
N VAL A 37 26.47 -2.06 18.73
CA VAL A 37 25.48 -1.97 17.65
C VAL A 37 25.24 -3.33 17.02
N TYR A 38 23.99 -3.70 16.88
CA TYR A 38 23.57 -4.98 16.30
C TYR A 38 22.75 -4.74 15.03
N LEU A 39 23.16 -5.36 13.92
CA LEU A 39 22.42 -5.38 12.67
C LEU A 39 21.94 -6.80 12.41
N ASP A 40 20.63 -7.00 12.41
CA ASP A 40 19.99 -8.30 12.21
C ASP A 40 18.96 -8.27 11.08
N GLY A 41 18.81 -9.38 10.35
CA GLY A 41 17.80 -9.55 9.31
C GLY A 41 18.11 -8.93 7.96
N PHE A 42 19.35 -8.43 7.72
CA PHE A 42 19.74 -7.89 6.42
C PHE A 42 20.32 -8.97 5.52
N SER A 43 19.67 -9.25 4.41
CA SER A 43 20.19 -10.18 3.41
C SER A 43 21.30 -9.57 2.54
N TYR A 44 21.24 -8.25 2.34
CA TYR A 44 22.27 -7.47 1.67
C TYR A 44 22.17 -5.99 2.09
N LEU A 45 23.26 -5.23 1.93
CA LEU A 45 23.29 -3.78 2.16
C LEU A 45 23.57 -3.06 0.85
N ASN A 46 22.82 -2.02 0.55
CA ASN A 46 23.12 -1.14 -0.58
C ASN A 46 24.29 -0.19 -0.25
N LYS A 47 24.82 0.52 -1.24
CA LYS A 47 25.99 1.39 -1.05
C LYS A 47 25.79 2.50 -0.02
N LEU A 48 24.59 3.01 0.12
CA LEU A 48 24.29 4.06 1.09
C LEU A 48 24.21 3.48 2.50
N GLU A 49 23.59 2.32 2.68
CA GLU A 49 23.58 1.57 3.94
C GLU A 49 24.99 1.15 4.35
N GLU A 50 25.81 0.67 3.40
CA GLU A 50 27.24 0.40 3.64
C GLU A 50 27.98 1.66 4.13
N SER A 51 27.70 2.84 3.56
CA SER A 51 28.35 4.08 3.98
C SER A 51 27.90 4.56 5.37
N VAL A 52 26.64 4.31 5.76
CA VAL A 52 26.15 4.53 7.11
C VAL A 52 26.85 3.56 8.09
N LEU A 53 26.89 2.28 7.73
CA LEU A 53 27.55 1.25 8.54
C LEU A 53 29.04 1.54 8.75
N GLU A 54 29.73 2.08 7.74
CA GLU A 54 31.11 2.53 7.89
C GLU A 54 31.26 3.60 8.99
N GLN A 55 30.35 4.59 9.06
CA GLN A 55 30.35 5.58 10.14
C GLN A 55 30.03 4.93 11.49
N VAL A 56 29.12 3.97 11.53
CA VAL A 56 28.83 3.19 12.74
C VAL A 56 30.08 2.45 13.24
N MET A 57 30.78 1.75 12.34
CA MET A 57 32.01 1.00 12.66
C MET A 57 33.18 1.89 13.12
N ARG A 58 33.21 3.16 12.71
CA ARG A 58 34.22 4.14 13.15
C ARG A 58 34.02 4.62 14.58
N GLN A 59 32.81 4.56 15.11
CA GLN A 59 32.46 5.20 16.38
C GLN A 59 32.02 4.23 17.47
N ALA A 60 31.35 3.14 17.10
CA ALA A 60 30.83 2.16 18.04
C ALA A 60 31.95 1.37 18.73
N GLU A 61 31.70 0.93 19.96
CA GLU A 61 32.60 0.02 20.70
C GLU A 61 32.68 -1.34 20.01
N SER A 62 31.52 -1.88 19.63
CA SER A 62 31.44 -3.09 18.82
C SER A 62 30.29 -3.03 17.82
N VAL A 63 30.43 -3.75 16.70
CA VAL A 63 29.37 -3.90 15.69
C VAL A 63 29.22 -5.39 15.35
N THR A 64 28.04 -5.92 15.63
CA THR A 64 27.68 -7.31 15.30
C THR A 64 26.69 -7.31 14.14
N VAL A 65 27.03 -8.04 13.07
CA VAL A 65 26.15 -8.20 11.89
C VAL A 65 25.82 -9.66 11.71
N THR A 66 24.52 -10.01 11.71
CA THR A 66 24.09 -11.37 11.39
C THR A 66 23.85 -11.53 9.90
N LEU A 67 24.31 -12.61 9.32
CA LEU A 67 24.10 -12.97 7.93
C LEU A 67 23.66 -14.42 7.83
N LEU A 68 22.71 -14.71 6.94
CA LEU A 68 22.41 -16.09 6.55
C LEU A 68 23.52 -16.61 5.64
N GLY A 69 24.16 -17.71 6.02
CA GLY A 69 25.27 -18.24 5.25
C GLY A 69 25.56 -19.70 5.52
N ASP A 70 26.33 -20.31 4.65
CA ASP A 70 26.88 -21.62 4.82
C ASP A 70 28.43 -21.52 4.87
N ARG A 71 29.09 -22.52 5.45
CA ARG A 71 30.54 -22.66 5.42
C ARG A 71 31.05 -23.10 4.04
N THR A 72 30.17 -23.74 3.26
CA THR A 72 30.48 -24.14 1.88
C THR A 72 30.30 -22.97 0.92
N GLU A 73 31.17 -22.85 -0.08
CA GLU A 73 31.07 -21.81 -1.12
C GLU A 73 29.97 -22.10 -2.16
N GLY A 74 28.86 -22.69 -1.74
CA GLY A 74 27.72 -22.99 -2.60
C GLY A 74 27.03 -21.75 -3.16
N THR A 75 26.26 -21.93 -4.24
CA THR A 75 25.59 -20.84 -4.95
C THR A 75 24.43 -20.21 -4.16
N LEU A 76 23.86 -20.94 -3.20
CA LEU A 76 22.67 -20.56 -2.46
C LEU A 76 22.86 -19.26 -1.65
N PHE A 77 24.00 -19.13 -0.96
CA PHE A 77 24.30 -17.99 -0.10
C PHE A 77 25.34 -17.02 -0.68
N GLN A 78 25.53 -17.00 -2.00
CA GLN A 78 26.53 -16.14 -2.65
C GLN A 78 26.40 -14.65 -2.29
N ASN A 79 25.17 -14.14 -2.16
CA ASN A 79 24.94 -12.74 -1.81
C ASN A 79 25.43 -12.45 -0.37
N ALA A 80 25.12 -13.32 0.57
CA ALA A 80 25.58 -13.20 1.95
C ALA A 80 27.09 -13.34 2.06
N LEU A 81 27.70 -14.27 1.29
CA LEU A 81 29.14 -14.41 1.21
C LEU A 81 29.83 -13.14 0.67
N ARG A 82 29.29 -12.56 -0.42
CA ARG A 82 29.79 -11.28 -0.96
C ARG A 82 29.66 -10.15 0.05
N GLN A 83 28.52 -10.09 0.76
CA GLN A 83 28.30 -9.10 1.80
C GLN A 83 29.29 -9.27 2.96
N ARG A 84 29.51 -10.49 3.43
CA ARG A 84 30.53 -10.79 4.43
C ARG A 84 31.92 -10.30 3.99
N GLN A 85 32.36 -10.65 2.77
CA GLN A 85 33.62 -10.19 2.24
C GLN A 85 33.78 -8.67 2.13
N ARG A 86 32.67 -7.96 1.89
CA ARG A 86 32.65 -6.48 1.91
C ARG A 86 32.83 -5.94 3.32
N LEU A 87 32.12 -6.51 4.29
CA LEU A 87 32.24 -6.13 5.70
C LEU A 87 33.63 -6.40 6.24
N GLU A 88 34.23 -7.54 5.93
CA GLU A 88 35.61 -7.85 6.31
C GLU A 88 36.62 -6.89 5.69
N ARG A 89 36.41 -6.48 4.44
CA ARG A 89 37.26 -5.46 3.79
C ARG A 89 37.10 -4.10 4.44
N MET A 90 35.87 -3.70 4.79
CA MET A 90 35.56 -2.45 5.48
C MET A 90 36.22 -2.43 6.87
N ALA A 91 36.11 -3.49 7.65
CA ALA A 91 36.77 -3.62 8.94
C ALA A 91 38.29 -3.48 8.82
N ARG A 92 38.91 -4.16 7.84
CA ARG A 92 40.36 -4.05 7.59
C ARG A 92 40.81 -2.64 7.19
N GLN A 93 40.01 -1.94 6.37
CA GLN A 93 40.26 -0.52 6.00
C GLN A 93 40.19 0.43 7.18
N LEU A 94 39.34 0.11 8.17
CA LEU A 94 39.18 0.87 9.39
C LEU A 94 40.20 0.46 10.47
N GLY A 95 41.00 -0.57 10.26
CA GLY A 95 41.94 -1.08 11.25
C GLY A 95 41.26 -1.79 12.43
N THR A 96 40.02 -2.26 12.24
CA THR A 96 39.22 -2.94 13.28
C THR A 96 39.35 -4.44 13.14
N GLU A 97 39.50 -5.17 14.26
CA GLU A 97 39.48 -6.64 14.26
C GLU A 97 38.08 -7.15 13.89
N CYS A 98 38.05 -8.22 13.11
CA CYS A 98 36.83 -8.86 12.67
C CYS A 98 36.86 -10.36 13.01
N GLU A 99 35.91 -10.77 13.84
CA GLU A 99 35.70 -12.17 14.20
C GLU A 99 34.48 -12.74 13.46
N ILE A 100 34.58 -13.98 12.99
CA ILE A 100 33.42 -14.68 12.37
C ILE A 100 32.99 -15.79 13.31
N VAL A 101 31.77 -15.63 13.84
CA VAL A 101 31.13 -16.65 14.69
C VAL A 101 30.10 -17.41 13.86
N TRP A 102 30.28 -18.70 13.74
CA TRP A 102 29.32 -19.57 13.07
C TRP A 102 28.31 -20.12 14.06
N LEU A 103 27.07 -19.67 13.93
CA LEU A 103 25.95 -20.22 14.65
C LEU A 103 25.44 -21.45 13.90
N THR A 104 25.83 -22.63 14.36
CA THR A 104 25.33 -23.89 13.79
C THR A 104 24.13 -24.36 14.59
N GLY A 105 23.02 -24.61 13.91
CA GLY A 105 21.85 -25.25 14.52
C GLY A 105 22.22 -26.63 15.07
N SER A 106 21.82 -26.91 16.31
CA SER A 106 21.99 -28.22 16.96
C SER A 106 20.83 -29.18 16.63
N GLY A 107 19.98 -28.84 15.66
CA GLY A 107 18.83 -29.63 15.28
C GLY A 107 19.20 -31.06 14.85
N LYS A 108 18.43 -32.02 15.35
CA LYS A 108 18.49 -33.43 14.93
C LYS A 108 17.14 -33.84 14.36
N GLY A 109 17.14 -34.89 13.56
CA GLY A 109 15.90 -35.45 13.00
C GLY A 109 15.57 -34.93 11.60
N PRO A 110 14.35 -35.21 11.11
CA PRO A 110 14.00 -34.99 9.70
C PRO A 110 13.97 -33.54 9.28
N LEU A 111 13.60 -32.60 10.15
CA LEU A 111 13.59 -31.17 9.82
C LEU A 111 15.01 -30.61 9.68
N ALA A 112 15.94 -31.02 10.55
CA ALA A 112 17.34 -30.60 10.43
C ALA A 112 18.01 -31.23 9.20
N HIS A 113 17.65 -32.46 8.84
CA HIS A 113 18.08 -33.07 7.61
C HIS A 113 17.53 -32.34 6.38
N LEU A 114 16.25 -32.01 6.38
CA LEU A 114 15.60 -31.23 5.31
C LEU A 114 16.25 -29.87 5.16
N GLU A 115 16.48 -29.13 6.25
CA GLU A 115 17.17 -27.84 6.25
C GLU A 115 18.54 -27.93 5.55
N LYS A 116 19.31 -28.98 5.88
CA LYS A 116 20.67 -29.15 5.37
C LYS A 116 20.73 -29.58 3.89
N HIS A 117 19.77 -30.37 3.43
CA HIS A 117 19.87 -31.07 2.14
C HIS A 117 18.83 -30.66 1.10
N LEU A 118 17.75 -29.90 1.48
CA LEU A 118 16.65 -29.54 0.58
C LEU A 118 17.12 -28.84 -0.72
N LEU A 119 18.15 -28.00 -0.64
CA LEU A 119 18.67 -27.20 -1.76
C LEU A 119 20.12 -27.53 -2.08
N GLY A 120 20.64 -28.64 -1.55
CA GLY A 120 21.99 -29.07 -1.71
C GLY A 120 22.09 -30.45 -2.41
N GLU A 121 22.94 -31.30 -1.87
CA GLU A 121 23.12 -32.69 -2.36
C GLU A 121 21.90 -33.54 -1.99
N ASP A 122 21.52 -34.43 -2.90
CA ASP A 122 20.45 -35.39 -2.68
C ASP A 122 20.93 -36.51 -1.73
N VAL A 123 20.73 -36.26 -0.44
CA VAL A 123 21.12 -37.22 0.62
C VAL A 123 19.81 -37.75 1.25
N PRO A 124 19.54 -39.08 1.10
CA PRO A 124 18.36 -39.67 1.72
C PRO A 124 18.35 -39.56 3.25
N TYR A 125 17.20 -39.38 3.83
CA TYR A 125 17.02 -39.45 5.28
C TYR A 125 16.96 -40.90 5.75
N GLU A 126 17.89 -41.32 6.56
CA GLU A 126 18.02 -42.71 7.07
C GLU A 126 17.48 -42.87 8.51
N GLY A 127 16.72 -41.88 9.03
CA GLY A 127 16.17 -41.91 10.37
C GLY A 127 14.80 -42.62 10.48
N ASP A 128 14.18 -42.45 11.64
CA ASP A 128 12.82 -42.99 11.95
C ASP A 128 11.74 -42.37 11.03
N ASP A 129 10.51 -42.93 11.12
CA ASP A 129 9.36 -42.44 10.34
C ASP A 129 9.09 -40.94 10.56
N CYS A 130 9.27 -40.15 9.51
CA CYS A 130 9.15 -38.70 9.54
C CYS A 130 7.77 -38.17 9.09
N ARG A 131 6.81 -39.05 8.76
CA ARG A 131 5.50 -38.68 8.18
C ARG A 131 4.65 -37.73 9.03
N GLN A 132 4.89 -37.70 10.33
CA GLN A 132 4.22 -36.76 11.23
C GLN A 132 4.88 -35.38 11.27
N GLN A 133 6.14 -35.26 10.83
CA GLN A 133 6.91 -34.01 10.88
C GLN A 133 7.05 -33.36 9.50
N VAL A 134 7.13 -34.15 8.44
CA VAL A 134 7.26 -33.67 7.07
C VAL A 134 6.24 -34.38 6.20
N ALA A 135 5.45 -33.62 5.46
CA ALA A 135 4.49 -34.15 4.51
C ALA A 135 4.52 -33.36 3.22
N LEU A 136 4.46 -34.02 2.09
CA LEU A 136 4.36 -33.43 0.76
C LEU A 136 3.02 -33.84 0.16
N TRP A 137 2.31 -32.86 -0.40
CA TRP A 137 1.06 -33.12 -1.13
C TRP A 137 1.16 -32.51 -2.52
N GLU A 138 0.69 -33.25 -3.49
CA GLU A 138 0.47 -32.78 -4.84
C GLU A 138 -1.04 -32.52 -5.04
N CYS A 139 -1.38 -31.34 -5.51
CA CYS A 139 -2.76 -30.93 -5.75
C CYS A 139 -2.92 -30.45 -7.19
N GLY A 140 -4.10 -30.70 -7.78
CA GLY A 140 -4.36 -30.35 -9.17
C GLY A 140 -4.55 -28.86 -9.43
N THR A 141 -4.83 -28.06 -8.40
CA THR A 141 -5.11 -26.61 -8.51
C THR A 141 -4.62 -25.86 -7.28
N VAL A 142 -4.32 -24.57 -7.44
CA VAL A 142 -4.01 -23.65 -6.32
C VAL A 142 -5.11 -23.65 -5.26
N TYR A 143 -6.38 -23.73 -5.68
CA TYR A 143 -7.49 -23.79 -4.75
C TYR A 143 -7.47 -25.09 -3.91
N GLY A 144 -7.21 -26.22 -4.54
CA GLY A 144 -7.05 -27.50 -3.84
C GLY A 144 -5.87 -27.54 -2.87
N GLU A 145 -4.75 -26.90 -3.22
CA GLU A 145 -3.59 -26.74 -2.31
C GLU A 145 -3.98 -25.96 -1.06
N VAL A 146 -4.69 -24.84 -1.23
CA VAL A 146 -5.10 -23.99 -0.11
C VAL A 146 -6.17 -24.68 0.75
N GLU A 147 -7.15 -25.38 0.15
CA GLU A 147 -8.14 -26.17 0.90
C GLU A 147 -7.48 -27.29 1.71
N ARG A 148 -6.51 -27.98 1.11
CA ARG A 148 -5.76 -29.03 1.81
C ARG A 148 -4.98 -28.45 2.98
N THR A 149 -4.34 -27.31 2.78
CA THR A 149 -3.63 -26.56 3.82
C THR A 149 -4.57 -26.15 4.95
N ALA A 150 -5.73 -25.58 4.63
CA ALA A 150 -6.74 -25.17 5.59
C ALA A 150 -7.24 -26.35 6.43
N ALA A 151 -7.52 -27.49 5.80
CA ALA A 151 -7.93 -28.69 6.48
C ALA A 151 -6.85 -29.19 7.46
N GLN A 152 -5.59 -29.17 7.06
CA GLN A 152 -4.47 -29.56 7.91
C GLN A 152 -4.28 -28.61 9.10
N ILE A 153 -4.36 -27.30 8.87
CA ILE A 153 -4.31 -26.28 9.92
C ILE A 153 -5.40 -26.52 10.97
N ARG A 154 -6.64 -26.68 10.53
CA ARG A 154 -7.77 -26.96 11.43
C ARG A 154 -7.57 -28.23 12.23
N LYS A 155 -7.04 -29.29 11.61
CA LYS A 155 -6.73 -30.57 12.29
C LYS A 155 -5.68 -30.36 13.39
N LEU A 156 -4.60 -29.64 13.11
CA LEU A 156 -3.52 -29.36 14.07
C LEU A 156 -4.03 -28.55 15.28
N VAL A 157 -4.81 -27.52 15.03
CA VAL A 157 -5.37 -26.68 16.10
C VAL A 157 -6.43 -27.44 16.90
N ALA A 158 -7.33 -28.17 16.23
CA ALA A 158 -8.37 -28.98 16.92
C ALA A 158 -7.78 -30.10 17.79
N SER A 159 -6.63 -30.67 17.41
CA SER A 159 -5.93 -31.65 18.21
C SER A 159 -5.11 -31.06 19.37
N GLY A 160 -5.04 -29.74 19.50
CA GLY A 160 -4.29 -29.05 20.54
C GLY A 160 -2.78 -29.07 20.38
N VAL A 161 -2.26 -29.50 19.22
CA VAL A 161 -0.80 -29.55 18.92
C VAL A 161 -0.22 -28.16 18.85
N CYS A 162 -0.95 -27.19 18.27
CA CYS A 162 -0.51 -25.81 18.15
C CYS A 162 -1.71 -24.85 18.16
N ARG A 163 -1.43 -23.56 18.33
CA ARG A 163 -2.41 -22.46 18.22
C ARG A 163 -2.34 -21.87 16.82
N TRP A 164 -3.37 -21.13 16.41
CA TRP A 164 -3.38 -20.40 15.14
C TRP A 164 -2.11 -19.59 14.91
N ARG A 165 -1.66 -18.86 15.93
CA ARG A 165 -0.46 -17.99 15.86
C ARG A 165 0.86 -18.73 15.76
N ASP A 166 0.89 -20.04 15.98
CA ASP A 166 2.09 -20.86 15.91
C ASP A 166 2.29 -21.45 14.51
N ILE A 167 1.39 -21.12 13.56
CA ILE A 167 1.40 -21.63 12.19
C ILE A 167 1.74 -20.49 11.22
N ALA A 168 2.69 -20.74 10.34
CA ALA A 168 3.02 -19.86 9.22
C ALA A 168 2.76 -20.59 7.88
N VAL A 169 2.14 -19.88 6.94
CA VAL A 169 1.95 -20.32 5.56
C VAL A 169 2.74 -19.39 4.64
N THR A 170 3.56 -19.96 3.79
CA THR A 170 4.37 -19.19 2.83
C THR A 170 4.08 -19.64 1.40
N ALA A 171 4.06 -18.70 0.48
CA ALA A 171 3.93 -18.96 -0.95
C ALA A 171 4.92 -18.09 -1.73
N ARG A 172 5.41 -18.57 -2.87
CA ARG A 172 6.32 -17.82 -3.72
C ARG A 172 5.66 -16.57 -4.33
N SER A 173 4.38 -16.65 -4.67
CA SER A 173 3.60 -15.56 -5.23
C SER A 173 2.33 -15.33 -4.41
N MET A 174 2.37 -14.36 -3.51
CA MET A 174 1.18 -13.95 -2.74
C MET A 174 0.14 -13.24 -3.61
N GLU A 175 0.49 -12.77 -4.79
CA GLU A 175 -0.46 -12.21 -5.77
C GLU A 175 -1.45 -13.29 -6.26
N VAL A 176 -0.96 -14.51 -6.48
CA VAL A 176 -1.76 -15.64 -6.94
C VAL A 176 -2.47 -16.33 -5.77
N TYR A 177 -1.73 -16.63 -4.71
CA TYR A 177 -2.26 -17.39 -3.58
C TYR A 177 -3.08 -16.57 -2.58
N GLY A 178 -2.73 -15.29 -2.39
CA GLY A 178 -3.34 -14.43 -1.39
C GLY A 178 -4.87 -14.35 -1.46
N PRO A 179 -5.47 -14.05 -2.61
CA PRO A 179 -6.94 -14.03 -2.76
C PRO A 179 -7.60 -15.37 -2.46
N VAL A 180 -6.95 -16.49 -2.85
CA VAL A 180 -7.47 -17.84 -2.60
C VAL A 180 -7.37 -18.19 -1.12
N ILE A 181 -6.23 -17.87 -0.48
CA ILE A 181 -6.04 -18.05 0.97
C ILE A 181 -7.10 -17.26 1.74
N GLU A 182 -7.29 -15.98 1.38
CA GLU A 182 -8.29 -15.13 2.05
C GLU A 182 -9.68 -15.71 1.97
N SER A 183 -10.12 -16.13 0.78
CA SER A 183 -11.43 -16.73 0.55
C SER A 183 -11.63 -18.05 1.32
N VAL A 184 -10.67 -18.96 1.23
CA VAL A 184 -10.76 -20.29 1.86
C VAL A 184 -10.65 -20.17 3.37
N PHE A 185 -9.73 -19.38 3.89
CA PHE A 185 -9.53 -19.23 5.33
C PHE A 185 -10.72 -18.53 5.99
N GLN A 186 -11.30 -17.52 5.33
CA GLN A 186 -12.53 -16.87 5.80
C GLN A 186 -13.70 -17.88 5.83
N ARG A 187 -13.90 -18.63 4.76
CA ARG A 187 -14.94 -19.68 4.69
C ARG A 187 -14.78 -20.72 5.81
N ASP A 188 -13.55 -21.13 6.08
CA ASP A 188 -13.24 -22.20 7.03
C ASP A 188 -13.02 -21.70 8.46
N GLY A 189 -13.23 -20.40 8.73
CA GLY A 189 -13.10 -19.77 10.05
C GLY A 189 -11.67 -19.78 10.60
N ILE A 190 -10.66 -19.71 9.73
CA ILE A 190 -9.24 -19.66 10.10
C ILE A 190 -8.80 -18.19 10.22
N PRO A 191 -8.48 -17.69 11.43
CA PRO A 191 -7.96 -16.35 11.60
C PRO A 191 -6.52 -16.28 11.04
N ALA A 192 -6.27 -15.39 10.08
CA ALA A 192 -4.96 -15.25 9.47
C ALA A 192 -4.63 -13.78 9.21
N TYR A 193 -3.35 -13.44 9.38
CA TYR A 193 -2.77 -12.19 8.87
C TYR A 193 -2.10 -12.49 7.52
N ILE A 194 -2.50 -11.78 6.48
CA ILE A 194 -1.95 -11.95 5.14
C ILE A 194 -1.04 -10.75 4.83
N SER A 195 0.27 -10.99 4.81
CA SER A 195 1.26 -9.98 4.43
C SER A 195 1.26 -9.79 2.91
N ARG A 196 0.51 -8.81 2.44
CA ARG A 196 0.51 -8.39 1.03
C ARG A 196 0.50 -6.87 0.94
N ARG A 197 1.00 -6.34 -0.17
CA ARG A 197 0.81 -4.93 -0.48
C ARG A 197 -0.64 -4.74 -0.90
N SER A 198 -1.35 -3.85 -0.22
CA SER A 198 -2.69 -3.43 -0.61
C SER A 198 -2.56 -2.27 -1.59
N ASP A 199 -3.28 -2.34 -2.71
CA ASP A 199 -3.40 -1.18 -3.59
C ASP A 199 -4.34 -0.16 -2.93
N ILE A 200 -3.75 0.87 -2.37
CA ILE A 200 -4.50 1.93 -1.69
C ILE A 200 -5.34 2.76 -2.67
N LEU A 201 -4.94 2.87 -3.94
CA LEU A 201 -5.66 3.65 -4.95
C LEU A 201 -7.01 3.00 -5.33
N ALA A 202 -7.12 1.68 -5.14
CA ALA A 202 -8.37 0.94 -5.35
C ALA A 202 -9.37 1.08 -4.17
N LYS A 203 -8.95 1.68 -3.05
CA LYS A 203 -9.86 1.90 -1.91
C LYS A 203 -10.89 2.99 -2.26
N PRO A 204 -12.18 2.80 -1.91
CA PRO A 204 -13.27 3.72 -2.30
C PRO A 204 -12.99 5.20 -2.02
N PRO A 205 -12.42 5.61 -0.87
CA PRO A 205 -12.15 7.02 -0.62
C PRO A 205 -11.12 7.63 -1.58
N LEU A 206 -10.07 6.88 -1.92
CA LEU A 206 -9.05 7.37 -2.85
C LEU A 206 -9.56 7.31 -4.30
N THR A 207 -10.31 6.26 -4.64
CA THR A 207 -11.01 6.19 -5.93
C THR A 207 -11.96 7.37 -6.11
N MET A 208 -12.66 7.79 -5.05
CA MET A 208 -13.54 8.96 -5.06
C MET A 208 -12.75 10.24 -5.33
N LEU A 209 -11.67 10.49 -4.57
CA LEU A 209 -10.84 11.69 -4.72
C LEU A 209 -10.21 11.77 -6.12
N LEU A 210 -9.60 10.68 -6.58
CA LEU A 210 -9.00 10.60 -7.91
C LEU A 210 -10.06 10.74 -9.01
N GLY A 211 -11.24 10.12 -8.82
CA GLY A 211 -12.36 10.24 -9.73
C GLY A 211 -12.90 11.67 -9.83
N ALA A 212 -12.98 12.40 -8.71
CA ALA A 212 -13.36 13.81 -8.71
C ALA A 212 -12.33 14.69 -9.44
N VAL A 213 -11.03 14.46 -9.19
CA VAL A 213 -9.94 15.16 -9.90
C VAL A 213 -10.02 14.87 -11.40
N ASP A 214 -10.21 13.60 -11.81
CA ASP A 214 -10.36 13.21 -13.22
C ASP A 214 -11.58 13.85 -13.87
N ALA A 215 -12.73 13.85 -13.16
CA ALA A 215 -13.95 14.44 -13.65
C ALA A 215 -13.74 15.94 -13.97
N VAL A 216 -13.14 16.67 -13.06
CA VAL A 216 -12.88 18.11 -13.18
C VAL A 216 -11.85 18.38 -14.27
N THR A 217 -10.69 17.73 -14.24
CA THR A 217 -9.61 17.99 -15.20
C THR A 217 -9.89 17.40 -16.58
N GLY A 218 -10.66 16.31 -16.67
CA GLY A 218 -11.11 15.67 -17.90
C GLY A 218 -12.31 16.32 -18.57
N GLY A 219 -12.83 17.47 -18.05
CA GLY A 219 -13.94 18.18 -18.64
C GLY A 219 -15.31 17.51 -18.44
N PHE A 220 -15.52 16.92 -17.26
CA PHE A 220 -16.78 16.29 -16.85
C PHE A 220 -17.32 15.23 -17.81
N ARG A 221 -16.41 14.35 -18.26
CA ARG A 221 -16.83 13.19 -19.06
C ARG A 221 -17.67 12.26 -18.19
N ARG A 222 -18.67 11.64 -18.82
CA ARG A 222 -19.61 10.76 -18.12
C ARG A 222 -18.89 9.66 -17.32
N GLU A 223 -17.91 9.01 -17.94
CA GLU A 223 -17.18 7.90 -17.35
C GLU A 223 -16.45 8.31 -16.04
N ASP A 224 -15.83 9.49 -16.04
CA ASP A 224 -15.11 10.01 -14.89
C ASP A 224 -16.08 10.47 -13.79
N MET A 225 -17.17 11.13 -14.18
CA MET A 225 -18.24 11.54 -13.25
C MET A 225 -18.86 10.34 -12.53
N PHE A 226 -19.23 9.27 -13.24
CA PHE A 226 -19.85 8.11 -12.60
C PHE A 226 -18.84 7.20 -11.90
N ARG A 227 -17.54 7.23 -12.25
CA ARG A 227 -16.49 6.64 -11.42
C ARG A 227 -16.42 7.33 -10.05
N TYR A 228 -16.52 8.65 -10.00
CA TYR A 228 -16.58 9.42 -8.75
C TYR A 228 -17.89 9.13 -7.98
N LEU A 229 -19.05 9.23 -8.61
CA LEU A 229 -20.35 9.13 -7.96
C LEU A 229 -20.66 7.72 -7.42
N LYS A 230 -20.25 6.66 -8.14
CA LYS A 230 -20.51 5.25 -7.78
C LYS A 230 -19.60 4.71 -6.65
N THR A 231 -18.74 5.53 -6.11
CA THR A 231 -17.91 5.12 -4.95
C THR A 231 -18.71 4.99 -3.64
N GLY A 232 -19.96 5.46 -3.63
CA GLY A 232 -20.77 5.58 -2.41
C GLY A 232 -20.30 6.67 -1.44
N MET A 233 -19.29 7.44 -1.83
CA MET A 233 -18.67 8.48 -0.99
C MET A 233 -18.91 9.92 -1.49
N ALA A 234 -19.58 10.08 -2.61
CA ALA A 234 -19.87 11.39 -3.21
C ALA A 234 -21.09 12.12 -2.57
N GLY A 235 -21.59 11.62 -1.45
CA GLY A 235 -22.69 12.25 -0.72
C GLY A 235 -24.08 11.99 -1.30
N ILE A 236 -24.23 11.11 -2.29
CA ILE A 236 -25.51 10.66 -2.87
C ILE A 236 -25.69 9.15 -2.64
N THR A 237 -26.93 8.68 -2.61
CA THR A 237 -27.25 7.25 -2.51
C THR A 237 -27.08 6.54 -3.84
N ALA A 238 -27.10 5.21 -3.83
CA ALA A 238 -27.05 4.41 -5.06
C ALA A 238 -28.26 4.71 -5.96
N GLU A 239 -29.45 4.80 -5.39
CA GLU A 239 -30.71 5.12 -6.09
C GLU A 239 -30.67 6.54 -6.70
N GLU A 240 -30.14 7.53 -5.95
CA GLU A 240 -29.91 8.88 -6.46
C GLU A 240 -28.91 8.89 -7.62
N CYS A 241 -27.85 8.08 -7.52
CA CYS A 241 -26.84 7.93 -8.58
C CYS A 241 -27.45 7.33 -9.84
N ASP A 242 -28.25 6.26 -9.72
CA ASP A 242 -28.92 5.60 -10.85
C ASP A 242 -29.92 6.53 -11.54
N LEU A 243 -30.70 7.28 -10.76
CA LEU A 243 -31.64 8.28 -11.30
C LEU A 243 -30.91 9.36 -12.12
N LEU A 244 -29.80 9.87 -11.56
CA LEU A 244 -28.97 10.86 -12.23
C LEU A 244 -28.28 10.30 -13.48
N GLU A 245 -27.76 9.07 -13.44
CA GLU A 245 -27.11 8.42 -14.57
C GLU A 245 -28.06 8.21 -15.73
N ASN A 246 -29.26 7.72 -15.47
CA ASN A 246 -30.29 7.53 -16.49
C ASN A 246 -30.61 8.85 -17.21
N TYR A 247 -30.79 9.94 -16.48
CA TYR A 247 -31.02 11.24 -17.06
C TYR A 247 -29.84 11.76 -17.88
N VAL A 248 -28.62 11.60 -17.37
CA VAL A 248 -27.37 12.03 -18.04
C VAL A 248 -27.15 11.25 -19.33
N ILE A 249 -27.43 9.95 -19.35
CA ILE A 249 -27.35 9.12 -20.55
C ILE A 249 -28.39 9.57 -21.58
N LEU A 250 -29.62 9.71 -21.13
CA LEU A 250 -30.76 10.05 -22.00
C LEU A 250 -30.55 11.39 -22.72
N TRP A 251 -29.99 12.37 -22.03
CA TRP A 251 -29.81 13.73 -22.57
C TRP A 251 -28.35 14.04 -22.93
N SER A 252 -27.47 13.03 -22.94
CA SER A 252 -26.06 13.19 -23.28
C SER A 252 -25.38 14.35 -22.55
N ILE A 253 -25.65 14.50 -21.27
CA ILE A 253 -25.11 15.57 -20.44
C ILE A 253 -23.57 15.41 -20.30
N ARG A 254 -22.85 16.49 -20.59
CA ARG A 254 -21.37 16.52 -20.55
C ARG A 254 -20.83 17.93 -20.39
N GLY A 255 -19.56 18.03 -19.98
CA GLY A 255 -18.85 19.30 -19.92
C GLY A 255 -19.52 20.29 -18.98
N ASN A 256 -19.51 21.55 -19.38
CA ASN A 256 -20.10 22.65 -18.60
C ASN A 256 -21.59 22.52 -18.28
N MET A 257 -22.30 21.58 -18.91
CA MET A 257 -23.71 21.32 -18.56
C MET A 257 -23.88 20.88 -17.10
N TRP A 258 -22.83 20.29 -16.51
CA TRP A 258 -22.84 19.92 -15.10
C TRP A 258 -22.77 21.13 -14.17
N LEU A 259 -22.01 22.16 -14.54
CA LEU A 259 -21.69 23.31 -13.68
C LEU A 259 -22.59 24.54 -13.89
N ARG A 260 -23.44 24.54 -14.91
CA ARG A 260 -24.35 25.67 -15.18
C ARG A 260 -25.28 25.95 -14.00
N ASP A 261 -25.56 27.22 -13.72
CA ASP A 261 -26.54 27.63 -12.68
C ASP A 261 -27.97 27.29 -13.06
N THR A 262 -28.26 27.16 -14.36
CA THR A 262 -29.61 26.88 -14.84
C THR A 262 -29.94 25.41 -14.64
N GLU A 263 -31.13 25.14 -14.14
CA GLU A 263 -31.66 23.79 -13.99
C GLU A 263 -31.81 23.09 -15.35
N TRP A 264 -31.74 21.77 -15.32
CA TRP A 264 -32.09 20.95 -16.46
C TRP A 264 -33.62 20.92 -16.60
N THR A 265 -34.12 21.09 -17.82
CA THR A 265 -35.56 21.24 -18.12
C THR A 265 -36.13 20.13 -19.00
N ALA A 266 -35.27 19.24 -19.50
CA ALA A 266 -35.66 18.16 -20.39
C ALA A 266 -36.49 17.08 -19.67
N ASN A 267 -37.45 16.48 -20.36
CA ASN A 267 -38.32 15.45 -19.77
C ASN A 267 -37.53 14.22 -19.31
N PRO A 268 -37.66 13.75 -18.06
CA PRO A 268 -36.92 12.62 -17.55
C PRO A 268 -37.21 11.28 -18.26
N ASP A 269 -38.31 11.17 -18.99
CA ASP A 269 -38.69 9.98 -19.76
C ASP A 269 -38.35 10.08 -21.26
N GLY A 270 -37.70 11.17 -21.70
CA GLY A 270 -37.17 11.30 -23.06
C GLY A 270 -37.91 12.29 -23.95
N TYR A 271 -37.45 12.36 -25.19
CA TYR A 271 -37.96 13.28 -26.19
C TYR A 271 -39.42 12.96 -26.60
N GLY A 272 -40.22 13.99 -26.83
CA GLY A 272 -41.61 13.86 -27.29
C GLY A 272 -42.60 13.37 -26.26
N GLN A 273 -42.19 13.22 -25.00
CA GLN A 273 -43.08 12.86 -23.91
C GLN A 273 -43.71 14.13 -23.29
N GLU A 274 -44.98 14.02 -22.90
CA GLU A 274 -45.69 15.11 -22.23
C GLU A 274 -45.23 15.26 -20.78
N MET A 275 -45.08 16.49 -20.28
CA MET A 275 -44.64 16.76 -18.92
C MET A 275 -45.81 16.60 -17.95
N THR A 276 -45.92 15.45 -17.30
CA THR A 276 -46.93 15.20 -16.25
C THR A 276 -46.44 15.69 -14.88
N PRO A 277 -47.32 15.86 -13.89
CA PRO A 277 -46.89 16.21 -12.52
C PRO A 277 -45.86 15.26 -11.93
N GLU A 278 -45.99 13.97 -12.15
CA GLU A 278 -45.03 12.93 -11.67
C GLU A 278 -43.65 13.07 -12.33
N ARG A 279 -43.64 13.38 -13.64
CA ARG A 279 -42.39 13.64 -14.38
C ARG A 279 -41.71 14.94 -13.93
N GLN A 280 -42.52 15.95 -13.64
CA GLN A 280 -42.04 17.23 -13.10
C GLN A 280 -41.40 17.03 -11.72
N GLN A 281 -42.00 16.21 -10.86
CA GLN A 281 -41.44 15.86 -9.55
C GLN A 281 -40.13 15.07 -9.70
N ARG A 282 -40.08 14.13 -10.64
CA ARG A 282 -38.84 13.39 -10.93
C ARG A 282 -37.71 14.28 -11.46
N LEU A 283 -38.05 15.23 -12.33
CA LEU A 283 -37.10 16.23 -12.81
C LEU A 283 -36.61 17.15 -11.70
N ALA A 284 -37.46 17.56 -10.79
CA ALA A 284 -37.05 18.33 -9.62
C ALA A 284 -36.08 17.53 -8.73
N GLU A 285 -36.31 16.22 -8.57
CA GLU A 285 -35.43 15.34 -7.84
C GLU A 285 -34.05 15.20 -8.53
N VAL A 286 -34.04 15.03 -9.85
CA VAL A 286 -32.76 15.00 -10.65
C VAL A 286 -32.00 16.31 -10.44
N ASN A 287 -32.66 17.47 -10.49
CA ASN A 287 -32.01 18.77 -10.28
C ASN A 287 -31.51 18.94 -8.84
N ARG A 288 -32.23 18.45 -7.84
CA ARG A 288 -31.81 18.45 -6.45
C ARG A 288 -30.52 17.65 -6.27
N ILE A 289 -30.43 16.43 -6.85
CA ILE A 289 -29.26 15.57 -6.81
C ILE A 289 -28.10 16.23 -7.54
N ARG A 290 -28.36 16.76 -8.74
CA ARG A 290 -27.39 17.50 -9.53
C ARG A 290 -26.79 18.67 -8.76
N GLU A 291 -27.61 19.48 -8.08
CA GLU A 291 -27.11 20.64 -7.32
C GLU A 291 -26.20 20.22 -6.17
N LYS A 292 -26.52 19.13 -5.50
CA LYS A 292 -25.68 18.55 -4.47
C LYS A 292 -24.30 18.14 -5.01
N VAL A 293 -24.26 17.50 -6.20
CA VAL A 293 -23.02 17.12 -6.87
C VAL A 293 -22.28 18.35 -7.40
N ARG A 294 -22.99 19.28 -8.00
CA ARG A 294 -22.46 20.53 -8.56
C ARG A 294 -21.77 21.38 -7.49
N SER A 295 -22.44 21.66 -6.38
CA SER A 295 -21.90 22.50 -5.30
C SER A 295 -20.57 21.93 -4.77
N THR A 296 -20.47 20.61 -4.62
CA THR A 296 -19.25 19.95 -4.16
C THR A 296 -18.10 20.03 -5.19
N LEU A 297 -18.42 19.85 -6.48
CA LEU A 297 -17.38 19.86 -7.53
C LEU A 297 -17.00 21.25 -8.02
N LEU A 298 -17.84 22.27 -7.81
CA LEU A 298 -17.58 23.64 -8.30
C LEU A 298 -16.29 24.20 -7.70
N HIS A 299 -16.13 24.10 -6.39
CA HIS A 299 -14.95 24.60 -5.68
C HIS A 299 -13.67 23.88 -6.15
N LEU A 300 -13.73 22.55 -6.26
CA LEU A 300 -12.62 21.76 -6.80
C LEU A 300 -12.30 22.14 -8.25
N SER A 301 -13.33 22.36 -9.09
CA SER A 301 -13.18 22.75 -10.48
C SER A 301 -12.48 24.11 -10.63
N ASP A 302 -12.93 25.12 -9.89
CA ASP A 302 -12.35 26.46 -9.95
C ASP A 302 -10.89 26.45 -9.47
N GLY A 303 -10.59 25.66 -8.45
CA GLY A 303 -9.24 25.54 -7.91
C GLY A 303 -8.27 24.73 -8.76
N LEU A 304 -8.76 23.83 -9.61
CA LEU A 304 -7.87 23.02 -10.47
C LEU A 304 -7.78 23.54 -11.91
N LYS A 305 -8.61 24.49 -12.31
CA LYS A 305 -8.81 24.92 -13.69
C LYS A 305 -7.57 25.55 -14.34
N ASP A 306 -6.91 26.46 -13.64
CA ASP A 306 -5.80 27.23 -14.18
C ASP A 306 -4.44 26.67 -13.76
N ARG A 307 -3.35 27.14 -14.41
CA ARG A 307 -2.01 26.85 -13.88
C ARG A 307 -1.82 27.62 -12.57
N GLN A 308 -1.63 26.88 -11.53
CA GLN A 308 -1.43 27.37 -10.17
C GLN A 308 -0.33 26.58 -9.50
N LYS A 309 0.16 27.09 -8.39
CA LYS A 309 1.17 26.40 -7.59
C LYS A 309 0.65 25.06 -7.10
N ALA A 310 1.53 24.06 -7.09
CA ALA A 310 1.19 22.72 -6.62
C ALA A 310 0.67 22.73 -5.17
N ARG A 311 1.20 23.64 -4.32
CA ARG A 311 0.73 23.84 -2.94
C ARG A 311 -0.75 24.23 -2.90
N ASP A 312 -1.17 25.18 -3.71
CA ASP A 312 -2.55 25.67 -3.72
C ASP A 312 -3.51 24.57 -4.20
N LYS A 313 -3.08 23.76 -5.18
CA LYS A 313 -3.87 22.61 -5.65
C LYS A 313 -3.96 21.50 -4.61
N ALA A 314 -2.89 21.23 -3.86
CA ALA A 314 -2.90 20.26 -2.76
C ALA A 314 -3.85 20.71 -1.63
N GLU A 315 -3.82 22.00 -1.28
CA GLU A 315 -4.74 22.58 -0.29
C GLU A 315 -6.21 22.48 -0.73
N ILE A 316 -6.51 22.77 -1.99
CA ILE A 316 -7.86 22.64 -2.54
C ILE A 316 -8.35 21.20 -2.50
N LEU A 317 -7.49 20.23 -2.82
CA LEU A 317 -7.86 18.81 -2.75
C LEU A 317 -8.05 18.36 -1.30
N TYR A 318 -7.26 18.86 -0.37
CA TYR A 318 -7.44 18.62 1.07
C TYR A 318 -8.81 19.15 1.55
N ILE A 319 -9.13 20.42 1.23
CA ILE A 319 -10.43 21.04 1.59
C ILE A 319 -11.56 20.23 0.99
N PHE A 320 -11.48 19.86 -0.29
CA PHE A 320 -12.48 19.03 -0.94
C PHE A 320 -12.69 17.68 -0.22
N ALA A 321 -11.62 17.03 0.21
CA ALA A 321 -11.70 15.76 0.94
C ALA A 321 -12.36 15.93 2.32
N GLU A 322 -12.06 17.00 3.03
CA GLU A 322 -12.69 17.37 4.31
C GLU A 322 -14.20 17.68 4.12
N GLU A 323 -14.54 18.56 3.20
CA GLU A 323 -15.94 18.95 2.91
C GLU A 323 -16.78 17.77 2.41
N SER A 324 -16.16 16.84 1.67
CA SER A 324 -16.80 15.58 1.26
C SER A 324 -16.96 14.58 2.41
N GLY A 325 -16.47 14.87 3.60
CA GLY A 325 -16.58 14.01 4.77
C GLY A 325 -15.74 12.72 4.71
N VAL A 326 -14.66 12.72 3.93
CA VAL A 326 -13.77 11.55 3.78
C VAL A 326 -13.20 11.08 5.12
N PRO A 327 -12.66 11.94 6.00
CA PRO A 327 -12.10 11.52 7.28
C PRO A 327 -13.10 10.76 8.14
N GLN A 328 -14.32 11.31 8.24
CA GLN A 328 -15.38 10.72 9.04
C GLN A 328 -15.83 9.36 8.50
N ARG A 329 -15.98 9.23 7.17
CA ARG A 329 -16.37 7.96 6.53
C ARG A 329 -15.31 6.90 6.63
N LEU A 330 -14.03 7.28 6.56
CA LEU A 330 -12.92 6.36 6.78
C LEU A 330 -12.97 5.78 8.20
N LYS A 331 -13.22 6.63 9.19
CA LYS A 331 -13.38 6.21 10.58
C LYS A 331 -14.56 5.26 10.77
N GLU A 332 -15.72 5.63 10.25
CA GLU A 332 -16.96 4.81 10.33
C GLU A 332 -16.75 3.45 9.65
N THR A 333 -16.10 3.43 8.49
CA THR A 333 -15.77 2.19 7.78
C THR A 333 -14.81 1.33 8.58
N ALA A 334 -13.78 1.90 9.20
CA ALA A 334 -12.84 1.17 10.04
C ALA A 334 -13.53 0.56 11.26
N GLU A 335 -14.41 1.32 11.93
CA GLU A 335 -15.19 0.83 13.08
C GLU A 335 -16.16 -0.30 12.69
N GLU A 336 -16.79 -0.22 11.52
CA GLU A 336 -17.67 -1.28 11.02
C GLU A 336 -16.89 -2.56 10.69
N LEU A 337 -15.75 -2.43 10.00
CA LEU A 337 -14.86 -3.55 9.71
C LEU A 337 -14.35 -4.23 10.98
N LEU A 338 -14.04 -3.45 12.01
CA LEU A 338 -13.62 -3.99 13.31
C LEU A 338 -14.76 -4.79 13.97
N ARG A 339 -16.00 -4.28 13.92
CA ARG A 339 -17.19 -5.01 14.42
C ARG A 339 -17.44 -6.32 13.67
N GLN A 340 -17.11 -6.36 12.38
CA GLN A 340 -17.18 -7.56 11.55
C GLN A 340 -16.00 -8.53 11.75
N GLY A 341 -15.06 -8.22 12.65
CA GLY A 341 -13.87 -9.05 12.93
C GLY A 341 -12.76 -8.92 11.88
N GLN A 342 -12.84 -7.95 10.96
CA GLN A 342 -11.86 -7.70 9.91
C GLN A 342 -10.78 -6.70 10.39
N ALA A 343 -10.08 -7.05 11.46
CA ALA A 343 -9.16 -6.15 12.16
C ALA A 343 -8.02 -5.60 11.26
N GLN A 344 -7.47 -6.43 10.37
CA GLN A 344 -6.42 -5.99 9.45
C GLN A 344 -6.93 -4.92 8.49
N LEU A 345 -8.12 -5.12 7.89
CA LEU A 345 -8.71 -4.18 6.96
C LEU A 345 -9.13 -2.89 7.68
N ALA A 346 -9.64 -3.00 8.90
CA ALA A 346 -9.96 -1.85 9.75
C ALA A 346 -8.72 -0.97 10.00
N GLU A 347 -7.58 -1.58 10.31
CA GLU A 347 -6.31 -0.87 10.50
C GLU A 347 -5.84 -0.21 9.21
N GLU A 348 -5.95 -0.86 8.05
CA GLU A 348 -5.65 -0.23 6.75
C GLU A 348 -6.48 1.04 6.54
N TYR A 349 -7.80 0.98 6.77
CA TYR A 349 -8.68 2.14 6.59
C TYR A 349 -8.38 3.28 7.58
N SER A 350 -8.01 2.96 8.82
CA SER A 350 -7.63 3.95 9.83
C SER A 350 -6.40 4.78 9.45
N GLN A 351 -5.51 4.22 8.63
CA GLN A 351 -4.27 4.87 8.21
C GLN A 351 -4.43 5.70 6.92
N LEU A 352 -5.48 5.47 6.10
CA LEU A 352 -5.61 6.09 4.78
C LEU A 352 -5.63 7.61 4.83
N TRP A 353 -6.31 8.21 5.81
CA TRP A 353 -6.33 9.67 5.94
C TRP A 353 -4.95 10.26 6.19
N ARG A 354 -4.19 9.67 7.10
CA ARG A 354 -2.82 10.10 7.39
C ARG A 354 -1.90 9.94 6.18
N ILE A 355 -2.08 8.87 5.40
CA ILE A 355 -1.31 8.63 4.18
C ILE A 355 -1.66 9.70 3.15
N LEU A 356 -2.93 9.99 2.92
CA LEU A 356 -3.37 11.03 1.99
C LEU A 356 -2.80 12.40 2.37
N CYS A 357 -2.96 12.82 3.64
CA CYS A 357 -2.39 14.09 4.12
C CYS A 357 -0.87 14.13 3.90
N GLY A 358 -0.17 13.03 4.24
CA GLY A 358 1.29 12.95 4.03
C GLY A 358 1.71 13.07 2.56
N VAL A 359 0.91 12.55 1.62
CA VAL A 359 1.15 12.72 0.17
C VAL A 359 0.94 14.18 -0.24
N LEU A 360 -0.15 14.81 0.22
CA LEU A 360 -0.44 16.21 -0.11
C LEU A 360 0.60 17.16 0.50
N ASP A 361 1.02 16.94 1.74
CA ASP A 361 2.09 17.67 2.39
C ASP A 361 3.41 17.54 1.61
N GLN A 362 3.75 16.32 1.20
CA GLN A 362 4.95 16.06 0.41
C GLN A 362 4.89 16.77 -0.96
N MET A 363 3.74 16.77 -1.61
CA MET A 363 3.56 17.55 -2.86
C MET A 363 3.69 19.05 -2.61
N ALA A 364 3.15 19.57 -1.52
CA ALA A 364 3.24 20.99 -1.16
C ALA A 364 4.66 21.40 -0.77
N GLU A 365 5.42 20.54 -0.10
CA GLU A 365 6.81 20.82 0.28
C GLU A 365 7.77 20.75 -0.91
N ILE A 366 7.66 19.70 -1.74
CA ILE A 366 8.64 19.42 -2.79
C ILE A 366 8.33 20.19 -4.06
N LEU A 367 7.06 20.24 -4.45
CA LEU A 367 6.60 20.82 -5.71
C LEU A 367 5.89 22.16 -5.52
N GLY A 368 5.74 22.63 -4.28
CA GLY A 368 4.82 23.68 -3.87
C GLY A 368 4.87 24.96 -4.71
N GLU A 369 6.06 25.37 -5.12
CA GLU A 369 6.26 26.58 -5.94
C GLU A 369 6.14 26.33 -7.45
N MET A 370 5.99 25.06 -7.89
CA MET A 370 5.81 24.76 -9.32
C MET A 370 4.38 25.06 -9.75
N GLU A 371 4.24 25.77 -10.84
CA GLU A 371 2.95 25.97 -11.49
C GLU A 371 2.58 24.76 -12.35
N LEU A 372 1.49 24.10 -12.01
CA LEU A 372 0.96 22.90 -12.66
C LEU A 372 -0.42 23.15 -13.25
N SER A 373 -0.70 22.56 -14.39
CA SER A 373 -2.08 22.38 -14.86
C SER A 373 -2.81 21.34 -13.98
N GLY A 374 -4.14 21.29 -14.05
CA GLY A 374 -4.92 20.27 -13.35
C GLY A 374 -4.54 18.84 -13.77
N GLU A 375 -4.28 18.61 -15.06
CA GLU A 375 -3.87 17.31 -15.59
C GLU A 375 -2.46 16.90 -15.11
N GLU A 376 -1.51 17.83 -15.06
CA GLU A 376 -0.17 17.59 -14.53
C GLU A 376 -0.22 17.24 -13.05
N PHE A 377 -1.04 17.97 -12.27
CA PHE A 377 -1.27 17.70 -10.87
C PHE A 377 -1.89 16.30 -10.65
N ALA A 378 -2.95 15.96 -11.40
CA ALA A 378 -3.60 14.65 -11.34
C ALA A 378 -2.63 13.50 -11.66
N ARG A 379 -1.73 13.71 -12.61
CA ARG A 379 -0.69 12.72 -12.98
C ARG A 379 0.33 12.53 -11.87
N LEU A 380 0.79 13.61 -11.27
CA LEU A 380 1.76 13.56 -10.17
C LEU A 380 1.16 12.94 -8.92
N LEU A 381 -0.09 13.27 -8.59
CA LEU A 381 -0.81 12.69 -7.45
C LEU A 381 -0.88 11.14 -7.50
N ARG A 382 -0.89 10.55 -8.69
CA ARG A 382 -0.89 9.08 -8.87
C ARG A 382 0.50 8.45 -8.78
N LEU A 383 1.56 9.23 -8.89
CA LEU A 383 2.94 8.72 -8.88
C LEU A 383 3.56 8.71 -7.47
N VAL A 384 3.01 9.49 -6.58
CA VAL A 384 3.43 9.59 -5.17
C VAL A 384 2.63 8.65 -4.30
#